data_7683cb829796b8ceb923195fe53412b3
#
_entry.id   7683cb829796b8ceb923195fe53412b3
#
_cell.length_a   1.000
_cell.length_b   1.000
_cell.length_c   1.000
_cell.angle_alpha   90.00
_cell.angle_beta   90.00
_cell.angle_gamma   90.00
#
_symmetry.space_group_name_H-M   'P 1'
#
loop_
_entity.id
_entity.type
_entity.pdbx_description
1 polymer ?
#
loop_
_entity_poly.entity_id
_entity_poly.type
_entity_poly.pdbx_seq_one_letter_code
_entity_poly.pdbx_strand_id
1 'polypeptide(L)'
;MVLAGCSKKTDVQPESTEAPTAEVEVKSGTTIEDGVLLVGISSSPYITEDDDGKVEGFEIDLAKAIGELAFLDVKFIKMKYTGIYAELDTSAFDCVISGIAISDTVDEVYDFSASYYTDENGNELAAVVKSGNNKLLNVLNKSIAILKNNGKLDELNGKWFPVEEITRGEE
;
A
#
# COMPACT_ATOMS: atom_id res chain seq x y z
N MET A 1 -18.29 -64.06 -29.27
CA MET A 1 -18.60 -63.32 -28.04
C MET A 1 -17.32 -62.63 -27.63
N VAL A 2 -17.17 -61.38 -28.06
CA VAL A 2 -15.93 -60.60 -27.87
C VAL A 2 -16.28 -59.29 -27.11
N LEU A 3 -15.77 -59.15 -25.88
CA LEU A 3 -15.95 -57.99 -25.06
C LEU A 3 -14.78 -57.05 -25.32
N ALA A 4 -15.08 -55.90 -25.93
CA ALA A 4 -14.13 -54.82 -26.11
C ALA A 4 -14.10 -53.92 -24.85
N GLY A 5 -12.95 -53.92 -24.18
CA GLY A 5 -12.68 -52.99 -23.07
C GLY A 5 -12.24 -51.63 -23.59
N CYS A 6 -13.02 -50.59 -23.35
CA CYS A 6 -12.61 -49.19 -23.55
C CYS A 6 -11.79 -48.70 -22.36
N SER A 7 -10.50 -48.50 -22.59
CA SER A 7 -9.62 -47.77 -21.67
C SER A 7 -9.86 -46.27 -21.83
N LYS A 8 -10.42 -45.62 -20.81
CA LYS A 8 -10.45 -44.17 -20.71
C LYS A 8 -9.07 -43.69 -20.26
N LYS A 9 -8.35 -42.99 -21.15
CA LYS A 9 -7.22 -42.17 -20.81
C LYS A 9 -7.74 -40.94 -20.04
N THR A 10 -7.40 -40.83 -18.79
CA THR A 10 -7.59 -39.64 -18.00
C THR A 10 -6.44 -38.71 -18.32
N ASP A 11 -6.73 -37.66 -19.09
CA ASP A 11 -5.83 -36.55 -19.31
C ASP A 11 -5.78 -35.73 -17.99
N VAL A 12 -4.69 -35.84 -17.27
CA VAL A 12 -4.40 -35.00 -16.10
C VAL A 12 -3.75 -33.74 -16.63
N GLN A 13 -4.56 -32.69 -16.81
CA GLN A 13 -4.11 -31.36 -17.05
C GLN A 13 -3.38 -30.87 -15.79
N PRO A 14 -2.18 -30.30 -15.89
CA PRO A 14 -1.53 -29.72 -14.72
C PRO A 14 -2.33 -28.49 -14.29
N GLU A 15 -2.95 -28.61 -13.13
CA GLU A 15 -3.59 -27.52 -12.41
C GLU A 15 -2.50 -26.49 -12.07
N SER A 16 -2.50 -25.37 -12.81
CA SER A 16 -1.69 -24.22 -12.45
C SER A 16 -2.20 -23.72 -11.10
N THR A 17 -1.43 -23.96 -10.07
CA THR A 17 -1.67 -23.36 -8.75
C THR A 17 -1.33 -21.87 -8.83
N GLU A 18 -2.21 -21.07 -9.43
CA GLU A 18 -2.22 -19.64 -9.17
C GLU A 18 -2.62 -19.47 -7.70
N ALA A 19 -1.67 -18.97 -6.91
CA ALA A 19 -1.98 -18.50 -5.56
C ALA A 19 -3.15 -17.51 -5.66
N PRO A 20 -4.19 -17.61 -4.81
CA PRO A 20 -5.29 -16.66 -4.86
C PRO A 20 -4.73 -15.26 -4.66
N THR A 21 -4.81 -14.43 -5.69
CA THR A 21 -4.55 -13.00 -5.58
C THR A 21 -5.62 -12.48 -4.63
N ALA A 22 -5.22 -12.18 -3.39
CA ALA A 22 -6.14 -11.67 -2.40
C ALA A 22 -6.56 -10.26 -2.83
N GLU A 23 -7.79 -10.14 -3.28
CA GLU A 23 -8.39 -8.88 -3.72
C GLU A 23 -9.04 -8.18 -2.52
N VAL A 24 -8.92 -6.86 -2.48
CA VAL A 24 -9.56 -6.03 -1.45
C VAL A 24 -10.83 -5.43 -2.01
N GLU A 25 -11.97 -5.85 -1.46
CA GLU A 25 -13.28 -5.31 -1.86
C GLU A 25 -13.40 -3.83 -1.50
N VAL A 26 -13.65 -2.98 -2.49
CA VAL A 26 -13.93 -1.55 -2.35
C VAL A 26 -15.41 -1.30 -2.64
N LYS A 27 -16.10 -0.72 -1.67
CA LYS A 27 -17.52 -0.38 -1.80
C LYS A 27 -17.68 1.04 -2.35
N SER A 28 -18.77 1.31 -3.07
CA SER A 28 -19.09 2.67 -3.50
C SER A 28 -19.10 3.65 -2.33
N GLY A 29 -18.57 4.85 -2.57
CA GLY A 29 -18.40 5.88 -1.56
C GLY A 29 -17.31 5.55 -0.51
N THR A 30 -16.33 4.75 -0.87
CA THR A 30 -15.10 4.54 -0.09
C THR A 30 -14.10 5.67 -0.32
N THR A 31 -13.99 6.12 -1.58
CA THR A 31 -13.15 7.23 -2.03
C THR A 31 -14.00 8.40 -2.53
N ILE A 32 -13.42 9.58 -2.60
CA ILE A 32 -14.04 10.82 -3.07
C ILE A 32 -14.47 10.68 -4.54
N GLU A 33 -13.60 10.11 -5.36
CA GLU A 33 -13.83 9.80 -6.77
C GLU A 33 -13.90 8.27 -6.91
N ASP A 34 -15.04 7.74 -7.38
CA ASP A 34 -15.19 6.28 -7.54
C ASP A 34 -14.12 5.71 -8.47
N GLY A 35 -13.45 4.65 -8.01
CA GLY A 35 -12.37 3.99 -8.74
C GLY A 35 -11.00 4.67 -8.63
N VAL A 36 -10.89 5.78 -7.89
CA VAL A 36 -9.63 6.50 -7.70
C VAL A 36 -9.31 6.66 -6.22
N LEU A 37 -8.05 6.43 -5.86
CA LEU A 37 -7.50 6.76 -4.55
C LEU A 37 -6.67 8.04 -4.67
N LEU A 38 -7.17 9.13 -4.10
CA LEU A 38 -6.47 10.41 -4.02
C LEU A 38 -5.58 10.42 -2.78
N VAL A 39 -4.26 10.46 -2.96
CA VAL A 39 -3.28 10.38 -1.88
C VAL A 39 -2.58 11.72 -1.71
N GLY A 40 -2.76 12.35 -0.56
CA GLY A 40 -2.01 13.54 -0.15
C GLY A 40 -0.57 13.17 0.20
N ILE A 41 0.39 13.86 -0.41
CA ILE A 41 1.82 13.69 -0.16
C ILE A 41 2.50 15.02 0.11
N SER A 42 3.55 15.00 0.91
CA SER A 42 4.45 16.13 1.14
C SER A 42 5.89 15.69 1.05
N SER A 43 6.82 16.62 1.23
CA SER A 43 8.24 16.26 1.34
C SER A 43 8.45 15.35 2.54
N SER A 44 9.00 14.15 2.32
CA SER A 44 9.35 13.18 3.36
C SER A 44 10.63 12.43 2.97
N PRO A 45 11.34 11.79 3.91
CA PRO A 45 12.49 10.94 3.58
C PRO A 45 12.16 9.73 2.69
N TYR A 46 10.89 9.39 2.57
CA TYR A 46 10.37 8.23 1.85
C TYR A 46 9.80 8.56 0.47
N ILE A 47 9.86 9.84 0.08
CA ILE A 47 9.40 10.37 -1.21
C ILE A 47 10.46 11.28 -1.78
N THR A 48 10.87 11.02 -3.01
CA THR A 48 11.76 11.86 -3.79
C THR A 48 11.02 12.44 -4.99
N GLU A 49 11.50 13.56 -5.48
CA GLU A 49 10.98 14.25 -6.66
C GLU A 49 12.12 14.56 -7.60
N ASP A 50 11.95 14.28 -8.87
CA ASP A 50 12.90 14.65 -9.88
C ASP A 50 12.67 16.08 -10.41
N ASP A 51 13.57 16.55 -11.29
CA ASP A 51 13.54 17.90 -11.87
C ASP A 51 12.28 18.17 -12.71
N ASP A 52 11.62 17.12 -13.20
CA ASP A 52 10.37 17.19 -13.96
C ASP A 52 9.11 17.16 -13.06
N GLY A 53 9.30 17.06 -11.76
CA GLY A 53 8.22 17.03 -10.76
C GLY A 53 7.58 15.66 -10.56
N LYS A 54 8.18 14.60 -11.13
CA LYS A 54 7.75 13.22 -10.95
C LYS A 54 8.14 12.73 -9.56
N VAL A 55 7.19 12.17 -8.85
CA VAL A 55 7.41 11.61 -7.52
C VAL A 55 7.71 10.12 -7.57
N GLU A 56 8.70 9.70 -6.81
CA GLU A 56 9.11 8.30 -6.63
C GLU A 56 9.43 8.07 -5.14
N GLY A 57 9.52 6.83 -4.72
CA GLY A 57 9.90 6.51 -3.35
C GLY A 57 9.12 5.32 -2.79
N PHE A 58 9.50 4.92 -1.58
CA PHE A 58 8.88 3.81 -0.88
C PHE A 58 7.36 4.01 -0.72
N GLU A 59 6.94 5.19 -0.28
CA GLU A 59 5.53 5.50 -0.02
C GLU A 59 4.71 5.64 -1.30
N ILE A 60 5.34 6.08 -2.39
CA ILE A 60 4.73 6.14 -3.71
C ILE A 60 4.44 4.71 -4.24
N ASP A 61 5.41 3.81 -4.13
CA ASP A 61 5.25 2.43 -4.56
C ASP A 61 4.29 1.66 -3.63
N LEU A 62 4.29 1.94 -2.33
CA LEU A 62 3.32 1.41 -1.38
C LEU A 62 1.88 1.80 -1.75
N ALA A 63 1.64 3.09 -2.01
CA ALA A 63 0.32 3.57 -2.40
C ALA A 63 -0.16 2.92 -3.71
N LYS A 64 0.72 2.77 -4.69
CA LYS A 64 0.42 2.05 -5.94
C LYS A 64 0.07 0.58 -5.69
N ALA A 65 0.84 -0.12 -4.85
CA ALA A 65 0.56 -1.51 -4.51
C ALA A 65 -0.78 -1.67 -3.76
N ILE A 66 -1.16 -0.71 -2.92
CA ILE A 66 -2.49 -0.65 -2.29
C ILE A 66 -3.58 -0.48 -3.37
N GLY A 67 -3.37 0.45 -4.31
CA GLY A 67 -4.30 0.68 -5.43
C GLY A 67 -4.50 -0.57 -6.29
N GLU A 68 -3.42 -1.28 -6.62
CA GLU A 68 -3.48 -2.55 -7.38
C GLU A 68 -4.34 -3.60 -6.69
N LEU A 69 -4.17 -3.80 -5.38
CA LEU A 69 -4.97 -4.76 -4.60
C LEU A 69 -6.44 -4.37 -4.49
N ALA A 70 -6.72 -3.07 -4.52
CA ALA A 70 -8.05 -2.50 -4.36
C ALA A 70 -8.73 -2.14 -5.69
N PHE A 71 -8.06 -2.37 -6.84
CA PHE A 71 -8.51 -1.96 -8.18
C PHE A 71 -8.86 -0.46 -8.25
N LEU A 72 -8.01 0.36 -7.62
CA LEU A 72 -8.12 1.81 -7.63
C LEU A 72 -6.95 2.42 -8.41
N ASP A 73 -7.25 3.38 -9.26
CA ASP A 73 -6.23 4.26 -9.84
C ASP A 73 -5.71 5.21 -8.77
N VAL A 74 -4.38 5.28 -8.61
CA VAL A 74 -3.77 6.14 -7.58
C VAL A 74 -3.34 7.47 -8.20
N LYS A 75 -3.81 8.58 -7.61
CA LYS A 75 -3.39 9.93 -7.95
C LYS A 75 -2.75 10.60 -6.72
N PHE A 76 -1.61 11.24 -6.92
CA PHE A 76 -0.89 11.94 -5.86
C PHE A 76 -1.16 13.43 -5.91
N ILE A 77 -1.50 14.01 -4.76
CA ILE A 77 -1.73 15.44 -4.59
C ILE A 77 -0.63 15.99 -3.67
N LYS A 78 0.27 16.77 -4.26
CA LYS A 78 1.39 17.37 -3.54
C LYS A 78 0.96 18.62 -2.79
N MET A 79 1.45 18.72 -1.56
CA MET A 79 1.22 19.89 -0.74
C MET A 79 2.29 20.10 0.33
N LYS A 80 2.18 21.19 1.05
CA LYS A 80 3.04 21.44 2.19
C LYS A 80 2.56 20.66 3.40
N TYR A 81 3.48 20.06 4.15
CA TYR A 81 3.17 19.30 5.36
C TYR A 81 2.29 20.09 6.35
N THR A 82 2.57 21.40 6.51
CA THR A 82 1.83 22.27 7.46
C THR A 82 0.34 22.43 7.14
N GLY A 83 -0.11 22.10 5.93
CA GLY A 83 -1.52 22.19 5.51
C GLY A 83 -2.20 20.85 5.32
N ILE A 84 -1.46 19.75 5.44
CA ILE A 84 -1.92 18.43 4.97
C ILE A 84 -3.18 17.93 5.69
N TYR A 85 -3.30 18.18 6.98
CA TYR A 85 -4.48 17.81 7.75
C TYR A 85 -5.71 18.68 7.42
N ALA A 86 -5.50 20.00 7.25
CA ALA A 86 -6.59 20.90 6.87
C ALA A 86 -7.20 20.55 5.51
N GLU A 87 -6.38 20.11 4.57
CA GLU A 87 -6.83 19.68 3.26
C GLU A 87 -7.50 18.28 3.32
N LEU A 88 -7.05 17.40 4.22
CA LEU A 88 -7.73 16.14 4.50
C LEU A 88 -9.14 16.40 5.06
N ASP A 89 -9.30 17.38 5.95
CA ASP A 89 -10.58 17.79 6.51
C ASP A 89 -11.56 18.32 5.45
N THR A 90 -11.03 19.05 4.47
CA THR A 90 -11.84 19.56 3.35
C THR A 90 -12.08 18.52 2.25
N SER A 91 -11.57 17.31 2.43
CA SER A 91 -11.68 16.21 1.47
C SER A 91 -11.03 16.54 0.11
N ALA A 92 -9.88 17.21 0.13
CA ALA A 92 -9.07 17.43 -1.06
C ALA A 92 -8.42 16.13 -1.57
N PHE A 93 -8.27 15.14 -0.69
CA PHE A 93 -7.81 13.78 -0.97
C PHE A 93 -8.40 12.80 0.04
N ASP A 94 -8.28 11.50 -0.25
CA ASP A 94 -8.87 10.42 0.55
C ASP A 94 -8.05 10.08 1.79
N CYS A 95 -6.73 10.08 1.65
CA CYS A 95 -5.79 9.74 2.71
C CYS A 95 -4.46 10.45 2.51
N VAL A 96 -3.64 10.43 3.54
CA VAL A 96 -2.25 10.89 3.51
C VAL A 96 -1.31 9.71 3.69
N ILE A 97 -0.30 9.59 2.82
CA ILE A 97 0.81 8.65 2.96
C ILE A 97 2.08 9.48 2.73
N SER A 98 2.71 9.94 3.81
CA SER A 98 3.81 10.92 3.74
C SER A 98 4.65 11.00 5.01
N GLY A 99 5.22 9.85 5.45
CA GLY A 99 6.12 9.80 6.61
C GLY A 99 5.45 10.18 7.92
N ILE A 100 4.15 9.93 8.06
CA ILE A 100 3.44 10.33 9.28
C ILE A 100 3.55 9.22 10.32
N ALA A 101 4.17 9.55 11.46
CA ALA A 101 4.24 8.67 12.60
C ALA A 101 2.92 8.64 13.36
N ILE A 102 2.51 7.45 13.80
CA ILE A 102 1.38 7.28 14.70
C ILE A 102 1.67 8.04 15.99
N SER A 103 0.74 8.88 16.41
CA SER A 103 0.87 9.65 17.65
C SER A 103 -0.50 9.87 18.30
N ASP A 104 -0.55 9.74 19.62
CA ASP A 104 -1.78 9.85 20.41
C ASP A 104 -2.50 11.20 20.19
N THR A 105 -1.77 12.28 19.98
CA THR A 105 -2.35 13.62 19.75
C THR A 105 -3.05 13.77 18.43
N VAL A 106 -2.63 13.03 17.40
CA VAL A 106 -3.23 13.05 16.06
C VAL A 106 -4.37 12.02 15.99
N ASP A 107 -4.24 10.89 16.68
CA ASP A 107 -5.23 9.82 16.77
C ASP A 107 -6.56 10.26 17.43
N GLU A 108 -6.54 11.32 18.22
CA GLU A 108 -7.78 11.92 18.77
C GLU A 108 -8.66 12.57 17.68
N VAL A 109 -8.11 12.93 16.53
CA VAL A 109 -8.78 13.71 15.47
C VAL A 109 -8.88 12.97 14.14
N TYR A 110 -7.91 12.09 13.86
CA TYR A 110 -7.80 11.33 12.61
C TYR A 110 -7.62 9.85 12.91
N ASP A 111 -8.00 9.01 11.97
CA ASP A 111 -7.77 7.57 12.09
C ASP A 111 -6.50 7.17 11.34
N PHE A 112 -5.68 6.34 11.98
CA PHE A 112 -4.47 5.75 11.39
C PHE A 112 -4.74 4.34 10.86
N SER A 113 -4.14 4.01 9.73
CA SER A 113 -4.06 2.63 9.28
C SER A 113 -3.14 1.78 10.17
N ALA A 114 -3.11 0.48 9.95
CA ALA A 114 -2.00 -0.34 10.44
C ALA A 114 -0.67 0.25 9.95
N SER A 115 0.36 0.17 10.78
CA SER A 115 1.71 0.62 10.42
C SER A 115 2.20 -0.15 9.20
N TYR A 116 2.79 0.54 8.23
CA TYR A 116 3.43 -0.05 7.06
C TYR A 116 4.96 -0.05 7.14
N TYR A 117 5.54 0.75 8.01
CA TYR A 117 6.98 0.87 8.19
C TYR A 117 7.31 1.31 9.62
N THR A 118 8.47 0.88 10.12
CA THR A 118 9.05 1.41 11.36
C THR A 118 10.39 2.04 11.02
N ASP A 119 10.55 3.32 11.33
CA ASP A 119 11.78 4.04 11.03
C ASP A 119 12.94 3.66 11.97
N GLU A 120 14.13 4.19 11.71
CA GLU A 120 15.35 3.95 12.51
C GLU A 120 15.24 4.43 13.97
N ASN A 121 14.30 5.33 14.25
CA ASN A 121 14.04 5.85 15.60
C ASN A 121 12.96 5.04 16.33
N GLY A 122 12.40 4.03 15.67
CA GLY A 122 11.32 3.21 16.22
C GLY A 122 9.92 3.80 16.04
N ASN A 123 9.75 4.85 15.23
CA ASN A 123 8.45 5.41 14.95
C ASN A 123 7.70 4.53 13.94
N GLU A 124 6.47 4.19 14.24
CA GLU A 124 5.59 3.47 13.34
C GLU A 124 4.89 4.44 12.39
N LEU A 125 5.12 4.27 11.07
CA LEU A 125 4.49 5.10 10.04
C LEU A 125 3.21 4.45 9.54
N ALA A 126 2.17 5.27 9.36
CA ALA A 126 0.86 4.83 8.90
C ALA A 126 0.22 5.82 7.93
N ALA A 127 -0.75 5.33 7.16
CA ALA A 127 -1.62 6.20 6.38
C ALA A 127 -2.64 6.86 7.31
N VAL A 128 -2.94 8.12 7.05
CA VAL A 128 -3.92 8.90 7.84
C VAL A 128 -5.17 9.12 7.00
N VAL A 129 -6.32 8.89 7.59
CA VAL A 129 -7.63 9.17 7.00
C VAL A 129 -8.44 10.08 7.91
N LYS A 130 -9.40 10.78 7.32
CA LYS A 130 -10.38 11.56 8.11
C LYS A 130 -11.12 10.64 9.05
N SER A 131 -11.29 11.05 10.31
CA SER A 131 -11.97 10.26 11.31
C SER A 131 -13.38 9.85 10.88
N GLY A 132 -13.69 8.58 11.10
CA GLY A 132 -14.97 7.97 10.72
C GLY A 132 -15.01 7.45 9.28
N ASN A 133 -13.98 7.60 8.45
CA ASN A 133 -13.90 6.94 7.14
C ASN A 133 -13.47 5.46 7.28
N ASN A 134 -14.28 4.70 8.01
CA ASN A 134 -14.03 3.29 8.28
C ASN A 134 -13.95 2.42 7.02
N LYS A 135 -14.62 2.83 5.93
CA LYS A 135 -14.58 2.08 4.67
C LYS A 135 -13.15 2.11 4.09
N LEU A 136 -12.58 3.31 3.96
CA LEU A 136 -11.22 3.46 3.43
C LEU A 136 -10.19 2.87 4.40
N LEU A 137 -10.34 3.11 5.69
CA LEU A 137 -9.45 2.54 6.71
C LEU A 137 -9.38 1.01 6.62
N ASN A 138 -10.52 0.34 6.42
CA ASN A 138 -10.57 -1.11 6.20
C ASN A 138 -9.85 -1.55 4.90
N VAL A 139 -9.98 -0.79 3.82
CA VAL A 139 -9.26 -1.06 2.56
C VAL A 139 -7.76 -0.96 2.79
N LEU A 140 -7.29 0.13 3.40
CA LEU A 140 -5.87 0.34 3.71
C LEU A 140 -5.32 -0.78 4.59
N ASN A 141 -6.00 -1.10 5.69
CA ASN A 141 -5.56 -2.13 6.63
C ASN A 141 -5.48 -3.53 6.00
N LYS A 142 -6.48 -3.91 5.20
CA LYS A 142 -6.45 -5.18 4.48
C LYS A 142 -5.34 -5.23 3.44
N SER A 143 -5.15 -4.16 2.67
CA SER A 143 -4.09 -4.07 1.68
C SER A 143 -2.70 -4.17 2.34
N ILE A 144 -2.45 -3.43 3.42
CA ILE A 144 -1.19 -3.49 4.16
C ILE A 144 -0.95 -4.90 4.72
N ALA A 145 -1.98 -5.55 5.27
CA ALA A 145 -1.87 -6.92 5.77
C ALA A 145 -1.52 -7.92 4.66
N ILE A 146 -2.13 -7.78 3.49
CA ILE A 146 -1.81 -8.62 2.32
C ILE A 146 -0.38 -8.37 1.86
N LEU A 147 0.05 -7.11 1.73
CA LEU A 147 1.41 -6.74 1.32
C LEU A 147 2.48 -7.25 2.30
N LYS A 148 2.18 -7.27 3.60
CA LYS A 148 3.02 -7.90 4.62
C LYS A 148 3.10 -9.42 4.43
N ASN A 149 1.95 -10.06 4.29
CA ASN A 149 1.86 -11.52 4.26
C ASN A 149 2.45 -12.15 2.98
N ASN A 150 2.37 -11.46 1.85
CA ASN A 150 2.90 -11.94 0.58
C ASN A 150 4.35 -11.51 0.30
N GLY A 151 5.00 -10.81 1.25
CA GLY A 151 6.38 -10.35 1.13
C GLY A 151 6.58 -9.12 0.25
N LYS A 152 5.53 -8.53 -0.31
CA LYS A 152 5.65 -7.34 -1.17
C LYS A 152 6.16 -6.12 -0.42
N LEU A 153 5.76 -5.98 0.85
CA LEU A 153 6.25 -4.88 1.68
C LEU A 153 7.75 -5.01 1.96
N ASP A 154 8.25 -6.23 2.17
CA ASP A 154 9.69 -6.50 2.34
C ASP A 154 10.47 -6.24 1.04
N GLU A 155 9.90 -6.59 -0.12
CA GLU A 155 10.46 -6.25 -1.43
C GLU A 155 10.60 -4.74 -1.61
N LEU A 156 9.57 -3.97 -1.27
CA LEU A 156 9.59 -2.50 -1.34
C LEU A 156 10.64 -1.92 -0.37
N ASN A 157 10.73 -2.45 0.85
CA ASN A 157 11.75 -2.06 1.82
C ASN A 157 13.16 -2.31 1.26
N GLY A 158 13.42 -3.50 0.73
CA GLY A 158 14.72 -3.85 0.13
C GLY A 158 15.08 -3.01 -1.09
N LYS A 159 14.08 -2.58 -1.87
CA LYS A 159 14.28 -1.70 -3.03
C LYS A 159 14.72 -0.29 -2.62
N TRP A 160 14.09 0.28 -1.60
CA TRP A 160 14.26 1.69 -1.23
C TRP A 160 15.24 1.91 -0.09
N PHE A 161 15.47 0.89 0.74
CA PHE A 161 16.39 0.92 1.89
C PHE A 161 17.32 -0.30 1.85
N PRO A 162 18.19 -0.41 0.80
CA PRO A 162 19.11 -1.52 0.72
C PRO A 162 20.07 -1.49 1.93
N VAL A 163 20.14 -2.60 2.64
CA VAL A 163 21.17 -2.78 3.68
C VAL A 163 22.50 -2.87 2.93
N GLU A 164 23.38 -1.88 3.10
CA GLU A 164 24.75 -1.97 2.62
C GLU A 164 25.42 -3.16 3.33
N GLU A 165 25.73 -4.22 2.59
CA GLU A 165 26.61 -5.27 3.09
C GLU A 165 27.95 -4.64 3.41
N ILE A 166 28.24 -4.49 4.71
CA ILE A 166 29.57 -4.15 5.17
C ILE A 166 30.47 -5.34 4.78
N THR A 167 31.07 -5.30 3.61
CA THR A 167 32.17 -6.18 3.25
C THR A 167 33.27 -5.89 4.25
N ARG A 168 33.39 -6.75 5.30
CA ARG A 168 34.60 -6.82 6.11
C ARG A 168 35.71 -7.16 5.13
N GLY A 169 36.52 -6.16 4.82
CA GLY A 169 37.81 -6.40 4.20
C GLY A 169 38.57 -7.36 5.09
N GLU A 170 38.86 -8.54 4.57
CA GLU A 170 39.87 -9.42 5.13
C GLU A 170 41.22 -8.75 4.89
N GLU A 171 41.86 -8.26 5.98
CA GLU A 171 43.30 -8.04 6.04
C GLU A 171 43.97 -9.31 6.50
#